data_532bef9506d1b35a9ff94c1865140223
#
_entry.id   532bef9506d1b35a9ff94c1865140223
#
_cell.length_a   1.000
_cell.length_b   1.000
_cell.length_c   1.000
_cell.angle_alpha   90.00
_cell.angle_beta   90.00
_cell.angle_gamma   90.00
#
_symmetry.space_group_name_H-M   'P 1'
#
loop_
_entity.id
_entity.type
_entity.pdbx_description
1 polymer ?
#
loop_
_entity_poly.entity_id
_entity_poly.type
_entity_poly.pdbx_seq_one_letter_code
_entity_poly.pdbx_strand_id
1 'polypeptide(L)'
;LAIAQFPLEFIARRMLAPSVGHYVFRRADQAALDFIPGQFIQVHFTMADGSAARRSYSLANVRTPGAAADGTVEMAVSYVPGGAATALFEALTPGQVVQASGPFGRFTLQPGDANARYVLIATGTGVTPYRAMLPALAAAMATRGVEAVLLQGARTLGELLYHDEFAAFAAAHPGFSYLPCLSREQQAGAHHGYVQQALPGIAPDPARDIAYLCGNPDMVDACFEALKGEGLPIPQIRREKYVSSK
;
A
#
# COMPACT_ATOMS: atom_id res chain seq x y z
N LEU A 1 22.63 0.84 -18.38
CA LEU A 1 22.93 -0.14 -17.32
C LEU A 1 21.68 -1.01 -17.15
N ALA A 2 21.85 -2.34 -17.26
CA ALA A 2 20.76 -3.27 -16.96
C ALA A 2 20.42 -3.20 -15.47
N ILE A 3 19.12 -3.18 -15.15
CA ILE A 3 18.66 -3.21 -13.74
C ILE A 3 18.99 -4.59 -13.18
N ALA A 4 19.70 -4.64 -12.05
CA ALA A 4 20.03 -5.89 -11.39
C ALA A 4 18.73 -6.60 -10.95
N GLN A 5 18.62 -7.87 -11.31
CA GLN A 5 17.53 -8.73 -10.91
C GLN A 5 17.97 -9.68 -9.80
N PHE A 6 17.00 -10.15 -9.04
CA PHE A 6 17.21 -11.14 -7.98
C PHE A 6 16.07 -12.17 -7.98
N PRO A 7 16.39 -13.42 -7.59
CA PRO A 7 15.38 -14.48 -7.56
C PRO A 7 14.54 -14.41 -6.29
N LEU A 8 13.21 -14.58 -6.44
CA LEU A 8 12.24 -14.68 -5.35
C LEU A 8 11.58 -16.06 -5.39
N GLU A 9 11.81 -16.87 -4.38
CA GLU A 9 11.12 -18.14 -4.15
C GLU A 9 9.76 -17.88 -3.52
N PHE A 10 8.70 -18.40 -4.13
CA PHE A 10 7.35 -18.32 -3.59
C PHE A 10 7.21 -19.27 -2.40
N ILE A 11 6.75 -18.73 -1.26
CA ILE A 11 6.58 -19.47 0.01
C ILE A 11 5.11 -19.78 0.26
N ALA A 12 4.24 -18.75 0.23
CA ALA A 12 2.83 -18.92 0.58
C ALA A 12 1.97 -17.79 0.03
N ARG A 13 0.67 -18.04 -0.08
CA ARG A 13 -0.34 -16.99 -0.31
C ARG A 13 -1.53 -17.17 0.62
N ARG A 14 -2.18 -16.06 0.95
CA ARG A 14 -3.53 -16.04 1.54
C ARG A 14 -4.39 -15.04 0.78
N MET A 15 -5.67 -15.32 0.62
CA MET A 15 -6.58 -14.37 0.01
C MET A 15 -6.92 -13.27 1.02
N LEU A 16 -6.89 -12.01 0.56
CA LEU A 16 -7.32 -10.84 1.32
C LEU A 16 -8.76 -10.45 0.95
N ALA A 17 -9.13 -10.69 -0.30
CA ALA A 17 -10.44 -10.44 -0.88
C ALA A 17 -10.63 -11.42 -2.05
N PRO A 18 -11.83 -11.56 -2.64
CA PRO A 18 -12.06 -12.54 -3.72
C PRO A 18 -11.10 -12.40 -4.92
N SER A 19 -10.58 -11.20 -5.19
CA SER A 19 -9.67 -10.92 -6.30
C SER A 19 -8.32 -10.35 -5.87
N VAL A 20 -7.93 -10.49 -4.60
CA VAL A 20 -6.63 -9.99 -4.10
C VAL A 20 -5.98 -11.03 -3.19
N GLY A 21 -4.78 -11.46 -3.57
CA GLY A 21 -3.93 -12.33 -2.76
C GLY A 21 -2.80 -11.57 -2.08
N HIS A 22 -2.51 -11.94 -0.83
CA HIS A 22 -1.26 -11.60 -0.16
C HIS A 22 -0.26 -12.72 -0.40
N TYR A 23 0.88 -12.36 -0.96
CA TYR A 23 1.95 -13.29 -1.34
C TYR A 23 3.17 -13.07 -0.48
N VAL A 24 3.77 -14.16 -0.04
CA VAL A 24 5.03 -14.19 0.70
C VAL A 24 6.08 -14.89 -0.15
N PHE A 25 7.19 -14.22 -0.35
CA PHE A 25 8.38 -14.74 -1.02
C PHE A 25 9.59 -14.61 -0.12
N ARG A 26 10.64 -15.34 -0.48
CA ARG A 26 11.99 -15.20 0.09
C ARG A 26 13.01 -15.08 -1.03
N ARG A 27 14.02 -14.27 -0.84
CA ARG A 27 15.15 -14.24 -1.77
C ARG A 27 15.83 -15.58 -1.82
N ALA A 28 15.85 -16.24 -2.99
CA ALA A 28 16.45 -17.55 -3.16
C ALA A 28 17.98 -17.52 -3.09
N ASP A 29 18.60 -16.36 -3.31
CA ASP A 29 20.03 -16.12 -3.14
C ASP A 29 20.43 -15.83 -1.67
N GLN A 30 19.48 -15.93 -0.74
CA GLN A 30 19.64 -15.69 0.71
C GLN A 30 20.12 -14.28 1.09
N ALA A 31 20.19 -13.35 0.15
CA ALA A 31 20.54 -11.97 0.43
C ALA A 31 19.38 -11.23 1.11
N ALA A 32 19.69 -10.26 1.96
CA ALA A 32 18.70 -9.37 2.51
C ALA A 32 18.13 -8.45 1.42
N LEU A 33 16.86 -8.05 1.59
CA LEU A 33 16.26 -6.96 0.83
C LEU A 33 16.04 -5.78 1.77
N ASP A 34 16.95 -4.81 1.72
CA ASP A 34 16.76 -3.55 2.43
C ASP A 34 15.85 -2.63 1.63
N PHE A 35 14.83 -2.07 2.28
CA PHE A 35 13.88 -1.15 1.65
C PHE A 35 13.28 -0.18 2.67
N ILE A 36 12.80 0.94 2.18
CA ILE A 36 12.03 1.92 2.96
C ILE A 36 10.53 1.63 2.76
N PRO A 37 9.70 1.55 3.83
CA PRO A 37 8.26 1.38 3.70
C PRO A 37 7.62 2.37 2.72
N GLY A 38 6.84 1.83 1.77
CA GLY A 38 6.29 2.58 0.65
C GLY A 38 6.99 2.35 -0.68
N GLN A 39 8.17 1.73 -0.68
CA GLN A 39 8.83 1.29 -1.91
C GLN A 39 8.16 0.04 -2.50
N PHE A 40 8.45 -0.22 -3.77
CA PHE A 40 7.93 -1.34 -4.54
C PHE A 40 9.06 -2.14 -5.22
N ILE A 41 8.74 -3.35 -5.65
CA ILE A 41 9.57 -4.16 -6.55
C ILE A 41 8.85 -4.35 -7.88
N GLN A 42 9.60 -4.74 -8.91
CA GLN A 42 9.07 -5.19 -10.19
C GLN A 42 9.28 -6.68 -10.33
N VAL A 43 8.21 -7.45 -10.52
CA VAL A 43 8.26 -8.87 -10.89
C VAL A 43 8.32 -8.99 -12.39
N HIS A 44 9.28 -9.74 -12.89
CA HIS A 44 9.55 -9.97 -14.31
C HIS A 44 8.94 -11.30 -14.76
N PHE A 45 8.32 -11.32 -15.93
CA PHE A 45 7.74 -12.52 -16.52
C PHE A 45 7.69 -12.42 -18.05
N THR A 46 7.33 -13.52 -18.69
CA THR A 46 7.17 -13.59 -20.15
C THR A 46 5.69 -13.64 -20.49
N MET A 47 5.28 -12.83 -21.44
CA MET A 47 3.93 -12.82 -22.00
C MET A 47 3.71 -14.05 -22.90
N ALA A 48 2.46 -14.36 -23.23
CA ALA A 48 2.12 -15.48 -24.12
C ALA A 48 2.73 -15.37 -25.52
N ASP A 49 3.00 -14.16 -25.99
CA ASP A 49 3.68 -13.89 -27.28
C ASP A 49 5.22 -13.97 -27.19
N GLY A 50 5.77 -14.34 -26.05
CA GLY A 50 7.21 -14.43 -25.79
C GLY A 50 7.88 -13.12 -25.41
N SER A 51 7.15 -12.00 -25.38
CA SER A 51 7.71 -10.71 -24.96
C SER A 51 7.94 -10.64 -23.46
N ALA A 52 9.00 -9.93 -23.04
CA ALA A 52 9.29 -9.68 -21.64
C ALA A 52 8.34 -8.62 -21.08
N ALA A 53 7.81 -8.88 -19.90
CA ALA A 53 6.94 -7.96 -19.18
C ALA A 53 7.36 -7.83 -17.70
N ARG A 54 6.89 -6.78 -17.06
CA ARG A 54 7.07 -6.57 -15.62
C ARG A 54 5.87 -5.85 -15.02
N ARG A 55 5.61 -6.11 -13.74
CA ARG A 55 4.58 -5.41 -12.98
C ARG A 55 5.15 -4.99 -11.64
N SER A 56 4.74 -3.79 -11.20
CA SER A 56 5.17 -3.21 -9.93
C SER A 56 4.23 -3.61 -8.81
N TYR A 57 4.80 -3.97 -7.66
CA TYR A 57 4.06 -4.34 -6.45
C TYR A 57 4.70 -3.66 -5.25
N SER A 58 3.93 -2.88 -4.50
CA SER A 58 4.39 -2.27 -3.26
C SER A 58 4.68 -3.32 -2.22
N LEU A 59 5.77 -3.11 -1.49
CA LEU A 59 6.18 -3.98 -0.40
C LEU A 59 5.20 -3.84 0.77
N ALA A 60 4.69 -4.97 1.24
CA ALA A 60 3.70 -5.05 2.31
C ALA A 60 4.31 -5.42 3.67
N ASN A 61 5.62 -5.72 3.71
CA ASN A 61 6.28 -6.19 4.91
C ASN A 61 6.14 -5.22 6.07
N VAL A 62 5.71 -5.73 7.22
CA VAL A 62 5.72 -5.01 8.49
C VAL A 62 7.02 -5.34 9.22
N ARG A 63 7.92 -4.37 9.33
CA ARG A 63 9.23 -4.54 9.98
C ARG A 63 9.38 -3.58 11.15
N THR A 64 9.81 -4.11 12.30
CA THR A 64 10.18 -3.26 13.44
C THR A 64 11.33 -2.32 13.04
N PRO A 65 11.23 -1.02 13.32
CA PRO A 65 12.32 -0.08 13.08
C PRO A 65 13.62 -0.55 13.75
N GLY A 66 14.72 -0.53 12.99
CA GLY A 66 16.02 -1.01 13.46
C GLY A 66 16.22 -2.53 13.43
N ALA A 67 15.22 -3.32 13.09
CA ALA A 67 15.41 -4.75 12.85
C ALA A 67 16.29 -4.98 11.60
N ALA A 68 17.14 -6.00 11.67
CA ALA A 68 17.95 -6.39 10.52
C ALA A 68 17.06 -6.78 9.33
N ALA A 69 17.44 -6.33 8.14
CA ALA A 69 16.78 -6.74 6.92
C ALA A 69 16.99 -8.25 6.69
N ASP A 70 15.94 -8.92 6.28
CA ASP A 70 15.99 -10.31 5.82
C ASP A 70 15.63 -10.41 4.33
N GLY A 71 15.57 -11.60 3.80
CA GLY A 71 15.21 -11.85 2.41
C GLY A 71 13.70 -11.99 2.16
N THR A 72 12.86 -11.76 3.17
CA THR A 72 11.39 -11.89 3.04
C THR A 72 10.81 -10.73 2.26
N VAL A 73 9.91 -11.03 1.32
CA VAL A 73 9.18 -10.08 0.49
C VAL A 73 7.70 -10.40 0.55
N GLU A 74 6.91 -9.44 1.02
CA GLU A 74 5.45 -9.54 1.05
C GLU A 74 4.84 -8.51 0.11
N MET A 75 3.79 -8.89 -0.62
CA MET A 75 3.05 -7.99 -1.50
C MET A 75 1.59 -8.39 -1.65
N ALA A 76 0.72 -7.42 -1.93
CA ALA A 76 -0.66 -7.67 -2.32
C ALA A 76 -0.78 -7.63 -3.86
N VAL A 77 -1.38 -8.66 -4.43
CA VAL A 77 -1.55 -8.83 -5.87
C VAL A 77 -3.04 -8.82 -6.20
N SER A 78 -3.48 -7.82 -6.97
CA SER A 78 -4.83 -7.80 -7.54
C SER A 78 -4.89 -8.67 -8.79
N TYR A 79 -5.91 -9.52 -8.87
CA TYR A 79 -6.18 -10.34 -10.04
C TYR A 79 -7.01 -9.57 -11.05
N VAL A 80 -6.45 -9.40 -12.24
CA VAL A 80 -7.11 -8.78 -13.38
C VAL A 80 -7.54 -9.90 -14.33
N PRO A 81 -8.83 -10.07 -14.63
CA PRO A 81 -9.31 -11.10 -15.54
C PRO A 81 -8.57 -11.06 -16.90
N GLY A 82 -7.99 -12.19 -17.29
CA GLY A 82 -7.20 -12.30 -18.53
C GLY A 82 -5.82 -11.63 -18.48
N GLY A 83 -5.40 -11.11 -17.30
CA GLY A 83 -4.09 -10.51 -17.13
C GLY A 83 -2.97 -11.55 -17.03
N ALA A 84 -1.86 -11.36 -17.76
CA ALA A 84 -0.73 -12.29 -17.74
C ALA A 84 -0.07 -12.41 -16.36
N ALA A 85 0.01 -11.31 -15.60
CA ALA A 85 0.50 -11.36 -14.23
C ALA A 85 -0.45 -12.17 -13.33
N THR A 86 -1.77 -12.05 -13.52
CA THR A 86 -2.74 -12.86 -12.79
C THR A 86 -2.50 -14.35 -13.04
N ALA A 87 -2.37 -14.75 -14.29
CA ALA A 87 -2.09 -16.15 -14.66
C ALA A 87 -0.79 -16.66 -14.01
N LEU A 88 0.27 -15.83 -14.00
CA LEU A 88 1.51 -16.17 -13.31
C LEU A 88 1.26 -16.42 -11.82
N PHE A 89 0.68 -15.46 -11.10
CA PHE A 89 0.53 -15.56 -9.64
C PHE A 89 -0.44 -16.65 -9.21
N GLU A 90 -1.51 -16.89 -9.97
CA GLU A 90 -2.44 -17.98 -9.68
C GLU A 90 -1.80 -19.36 -9.85
N ALA A 91 -0.90 -19.51 -10.82
CA ALA A 91 -0.20 -20.78 -11.11
C ALA A 91 0.96 -21.08 -10.15
N LEU A 92 1.44 -20.09 -9.37
CA LEU A 92 2.58 -20.31 -8.47
C LEU A 92 2.29 -21.39 -7.42
N THR A 93 3.24 -22.30 -7.27
CA THR A 93 3.30 -23.28 -6.20
C THR A 93 4.54 -23.05 -5.33
N PRO A 94 4.50 -23.36 -4.01
CA PRO A 94 5.64 -23.16 -3.13
C PRO A 94 6.93 -23.78 -3.67
N GLY A 95 8.03 -23.04 -3.57
CA GLY A 95 9.35 -23.42 -4.10
C GLY A 95 9.63 -22.91 -5.52
N GLN A 96 8.62 -22.45 -6.26
CA GLN A 96 8.85 -21.84 -7.57
C GLN A 96 9.49 -20.44 -7.45
N VAL A 97 10.32 -20.11 -8.42
CA VAL A 97 11.12 -18.87 -8.42
C VAL A 97 10.67 -17.94 -9.54
N VAL A 98 10.47 -16.67 -9.20
CA VAL A 98 10.27 -15.57 -10.13
C VAL A 98 11.43 -14.60 -10.04
N GLN A 99 11.69 -13.84 -11.13
CA GLN A 99 12.70 -12.80 -11.12
C GLN A 99 12.08 -11.46 -10.72
N ALA A 100 12.77 -10.71 -9.88
CA ALA A 100 12.36 -9.37 -9.46
C ALA A 100 13.52 -8.39 -9.55
N SER A 101 13.20 -7.11 -9.53
CA SER A 101 14.17 -6.03 -9.39
C SER A 101 13.62 -4.93 -8.46
N GLY A 102 14.52 -4.18 -7.83
CA GLY A 102 14.17 -3.14 -6.87
C GLY A 102 15.07 -3.17 -5.63
N PRO A 103 14.68 -2.51 -4.53
CA PRO A 103 13.44 -1.72 -4.39
C PRO A 103 13.50 -0.39 -5.14
N PHE A 104 12.35 0.12 -5.53
CA PHE A 104 12.16 1.40 -6.22
C PHE A 104 11.09 2.24 -5.52
N GLY A 105 10.98 3.52 -5.93
CA GLY A 105 9.91 4.40 -5.49
C GLY A 105 10.34 5.41 -4.43
N ARG A 106 9.56 6.49 -4.34
CA ARG A 106 9.76 7.60 -3.39
C ARG A 106 8.51 7.89 -2.57
N PHE A 107 7.53 7.02 -2.63
CA PHE A 107 6.29 7.15 -1.88
C PHE A 107 6.49 6.67 -0.43
N THR A 108 7.39 7.34 0.28
CA THR A 108 7.83 6.98 1.64
C THR A 108 7.60 8.12 2.60
N LEU A 109 7.44 7.83 3.89
CA LEU A 109 7.48 8.86 4.93
C LEU A 109 8.84 9.53 4.91
N GLN A 110 8.86 10.86 4.87
CA GLN A 110 10.12 11.60 4.72
C GLN A 110 10.67 12.01 6.09
N PRO A 111 11.97 11.79 6.37
CA PRO A 111 12.58 12.15 7.66
C PRO A 111 12.47 13.63 8.00
N GLY A 112 12.38 14.50 6.98
CA GLY A 112 12.28 15.96 7.13
C GLY A 112 10.85 16.49 7.29
N ASP A 113 9.83 15.61 7.36
CA ASP A 113 8.44 16.04 7.54
C ASP A 113 8.23 16.67 8.92
N ALA A 114 7.77 17.92 8.93
CA ALA A 114 7.48 18.69 10.14
C ALA A 114 5.97 18.76 10.44
N ASN A 115 5.17 17.87 9.84
CA ASN A 115 3.72 17.81 10.03
C ASN A 115 3.35 17.32 11.44
N ALA A 116 2.14 17.70 11.88
CA ALA A 116 1.54 17.16 13.09
C ALA A 116 0.62 15.96 12.80
N ARG A 117 0.15 15.80 11.55
CA ARG A 117 -0.72 14.68 11.17
C ARG A 117 -0.41 14.17 9.76
N TYR A 118 -0.47 12.85 9.59
CA TYR A 118 -0.50 12.18 8.29
C TYR A 118 -1.94 11.81 7.91
N VAL A 119 -2.37 12.18 6.71
CA VAL A 119 -3.66 11.80 6.12
C VAL A 119 -3.39 10.76 5.03
N LEU A 120 -3.71 9.51 5.31
CA LEU A 120 -3.47 8.37 4.44
C LEU A 120 -4.78 7.98 3.76
N ILE A 121 -4.83 7.95 2.43
CA ILE A 121 -6.03 7.64 1.66
C ILE A 121 -5.72 6.56 0.64
N ALA A 122 -6.47 5.46 0.68
CA ALA A 122 -6.25 4.34 -0.23
C ALA A 122 -7.52 3.70 -0.75
N THR A 123 -7.40 3.03 -1.90
CA THR A 123 -8.37 2.05 -2.41
C THR A 123 -7.63 0.81 -2.92
N GLY A 124 -8.25 -0.36 -2.72
CA GLY A 124 -7.70 -1.64 -3.16
C GLY A 124 -6.28 -1.86 -2.63
N THR A 125 -5.39 -2.39 -3.48
CA THR A 125 -3.99 -2.65 -3.10
C THR A 125 -3.16 -1.39 -2.83
N GLY A 126 -3.69 -0.20 -3.08
CA GLY A 126 -3.06 1.07 -2.67
C GLY A 126 -2.89 1.23 -1.16
N VAL A 127 -3.54 0.41 -0.35
CA VAL A 127 -3.34 0.37 1.10
C VAL A 127 -2.05 -0.36 1.51
N THR A 128 -1.45 -1.14 0.61
CA THR A 128 -0.25 -1.96 0.88
C THR A 128 0.94 -1.17 1.44
N PRO A 129 1.35 -0.02 0.85
CA PRO A 129 2.43 0.77 1.42
C PRO A 129 2.14 1.27 2.83
N TYR A 130 0.87 1.57 3.15
CA TYR A 130 0.52 2.03 4.51
C TYR A 130 0.63 0.93 5.55
N ARG A 131 0.33 -0.34 5.19
CA ARG A 131 0.61 -1.48 6.07
C ARG A 131 2.11 -1.54 6.42
N ALA A 132 2.98 -1.41 5.45
CA ALA A 132 4.42 -1.40 5.67
C ALA A 132 4.89 -0.19 6.52
N MET A 133 4.19 0.95 6.43
CA MET A 133 4.51 2.17 7.19
C MET A 133 4.06 2.10 8.66
N LEU A 134 3.20 1.18 9.08
CA LEU A 134 2.65 1.15 10.45
C LEU A 134 3.72 1.21 11.55
N PRO A 135 4.82 0.46 11.50
CA PRO A 135 5.85 0.55 12.54
C PRO A 135 6.55 1.92 12.59
N ALA A 136 6.78 2.53 11.43
CA ALA A 136 7.37 3.87 11.36
C ALA A 136 6.41 4.95 11.87
N LEU A 137 5.10 4.81 11.60
CA LEU A 137 4.06 5.67 12.16
C LEU A 137 3.98 5.54 13.68
N ALA A 138 4.00 4.31 14.22
CA ALA A 138 4.03 4.09 15.68
C ALA A 138 5.24 4.76 16.33
N ALA A 139 6.42 4.63 15.74
CA ALA A 139 7.62 5.29 16.22
C ALA A 139 7.50 6.82 16.15
N ALA A 140 6.96 7.38 15.07
CA ALA A 140 6.74 8.82 14.94
C ALA A 140 5.70 9.35 15.95
N MET A 141 4.63 8.61 16.21
CA MET A 141 3.65 8.94 17.26
C MET A 141 4.31 9.00 18.65
N ALA A 142 5.12 7.98 18.97
CA ALA A 142 5.80 7.90 20.26
C ALA A 142 6.86 8.99 20.46
N THR A 143 7.60 9.37 19.41
CA THR A 143 8.75 10.27 19.51
C THR A 143 8.44 11.73 19.19
N ARG A 144 7.47 11.98 18.31
CA ARG A 144 7.13 13.33 17.82
C ARG A 144 5.71 13.76 18.18
N GLY A 145 4.87 12.86 18.74
CA GLY A 145 3.48 13.14 19.05
C GLY A 145 2.61 13.38 17.81
N VAL A 146 3.02 12.90 16.63
CA VAL A 146 2.21 13.05 15.40
C VAL A 146 0.97 12.18 15.47
N GLU A 147 -0.07 12.59 14.75
CA GLU A 147 -1.27 11.79 14.52
C GLU A 147 -1.26 11.21 13.12
N ALA A 148 -2.08 10.19 12.88
CA ALA A 148 -2.37 9.71 11.54
C ALA A 148 -3.83 9.28 11.42
N VAL A 149 -4.40 9.48 10.25
CA VAL A 149 -5.73 8.96 9.89
C VAL A 149 -5.63 8.20 8.58
N LEU A 150 -6.18 6.97 8.55
CA LEU A 150 -6.29 6.16 7.35
C LEU A 150 -7.76 6.11 6.90
N LEU A 151 -8.04 6.64 5.71
CA LEU A 151 -9.29 6.45 4.99
C LEU A 151 -9.07 5.34 3.95
N GLN A 152 -9.76 4.22 4.11
CA GLN A 152 -9.67 3.10 3.18
C GLN A 152 -10.98 2.86 2.46
N GLY A 153 -11.00 3.05 1.15
CA GLY A 153 -12.17 2.85 0.30
C GLY A 153 -12.25 1.43 -0.26
N ALA A 154 -13.44 0.85 -0.16
CA ALA A 154 -13.83 -0.40 -0.81
C ALA A 154 -15.30 -0.33 -1.24
N ARG A 155 -15.79 -1.34 -1.96
CA ARG A 155 -17.22 -1.46 -2.25
C ARG A 155 -17.98 -2.01 -1.06
N THR A 156 -17.42 -3.04 -0.44
CA THR A 156 -18.00 -3.77 0.70
C THR A 156 -16.95 -4.06 1.76
N LEU A 157 -17.36 -4.43 2.96
CA LEU A 157 -16.48 -4.80 4.07
C LEU A 157 -15.51 -5.92 3.69
N GLY A 158 -15.98 -6.95 2.97
CA GLY A 158 -15.17 -8.09 2.53
C GLY A 158 -14.09 -7.75 1.50
N GLU A 159 -14.05 -6.53 0.98
CA GLU A 159 -13.03 -6.03 0.06
C GLU A 159 -12.00 -5.10 0.74
N LEU A 160 -12.15 -4.80 2.03
CA LEU A 160 -11.16 -4.04 2.80
C LEU A 160 -9.93 -4.91 3.07
N LEU A 161 -8.84 -4.62 2.40
CA LEU A 161 -7.59 -5.35 2.58
C LEU A 161 -6.95 -5.00 3.94
N TYR A 162 -6.49 -6.00 4.67
CA TYR A 162 -5.83 -5.84 5.98
C TYR A 162 -6.70 -5.12 7.04
N HIS A 163 -8.03 -5.18 6.89
CA HIS A 163 -8.97 -4.47 7.77
C HIS A 163 -8.68 -4.71 9.25
N ASP A 164 -8.58 -5.98 9.66
CA ASP A 164 -8.36 -6.35 11.06
C ASP A 164 -7.00 -5.85 11.57
N GLU A 165 -5.97 -5.83 10.71
CA GLU A 165 -4.63 -5.33 11.07
C GLU A 165 -4.69 -3.81 11.35
N PHE A 166 -5.39 -3.02 10.51
CA PHE A 166 -5.55 -1.58 10.72
C PHE A 166 -6.46 -1.25 11.92
N ALA A 167 -7.53 -2.02 12.11
CA ALA A 167 -8.41 -1.85 13.26
C ALA A 167 -7.68 -2.16 14.58
N ALA A 168 -6.91 -3.24 14.62
CA ALA A 168 -6.08 -3.59 15.78
C ALA A 168 -4.99 -2.54 16.04
N PHE A 169 -4.37 -2.01 15.00
CA PHE A 169 -3.37 -0.95 15.12
C PHE A 169 -4.00 0.33 15.68
N ALA A 170 -5.19 0.72 15.22
CA ALA A 170 -5.92 1.88 15.73
C ALA A 170 -6.31 1.69 17.23
N ALA A 171 -6.74 0.51 17.60
CA ALA A 171 -7.05 0.20 19.00
C ALA A 171 -5.82 0.28 19.93
N ALA A 172 -4.63 -0.04 19.41
CA ALA A 172 -3.37 -0.02 20.17
C ALA A 172 -2.67 1.34 20.20
N HIS A 173 -2.99 2.25 19.26
CA HIS A 173 -2.30 3.53 19.10
C HIS A 173 -3.31 4.69 19.04
N PRO A 174 -3.59 5.38 20.18
CA PRO A 174 -4.59 6.46 20.24
C PRO A 174 -4.36 7.61 19.25
N GLY A 175 -3.13 7.81 18.76
CA GLY A 175 -2.81 8.79 17.71
C GLY A 175 -3.14 8.33 16.29
N PHE A 176 -3.61 7.09 16.10
CA PHE A 176 -4.00 6.56 14.80
C PHE A 176 -5.52 6.36 14.72
N SER A 177 -6.14 6.94 13.70
CA SER A 177 -7.56 6.74 13.40
C SER A 177 -7.71 5.94 12.12
N TYR A 178 -8.63 4.98 12.09
CA TYR A 178 -8.95 4.18 10.92
C TYR A 178 -10.42 4.35 10.54
N LEU A 179 -10.68 4.83 9.32
CA LEU A 179 -12.01 5.05 8.78
C LEU A 179 -12.22 4.25 7.50
N PRO A 180 -12.88 3.09 7.56
CA PRO A 180 -13.39 2.40 6.38
C PRO A 180 -14.42 3.27 5.64
N CYS A 181 -14.37 3.28 4.30
CA CYS A 181 -15.33 3.96 3.44
C CYS A 181 -15.92 2.94 2.46
N LEU A 182 -17.20 2.66 2.58
CA LEU A 182 -17.89 1.60 1.83
C LEU A 182 -18.90 2.19 0.85
N SER A 183 -18.66 2.03 -0.46
CA SER A 183 -19.50 2.68 -1.48
C SER A 183 -20.79 1.91 -1.80
N ARG A 184 -20.90 0.63 -1.41
CA ARG A 184 -22.05 -0.24 -1.71
C ARG A 184 -22.63 -0.97 -0.51
N GLU A 185 -22.15 -0.66 0.68
CA GLU A 185 -22.57 -1.30 1.91
C GLU A 185 -22.66 -0.26 3.03
N GLN A 186 -23.62 -0.42 3.95
CA GLN A 186 -23.71 0.36 5.18
C GLN A 186 -23.24 -0.50 6.34
N GLN A 187 -22.26 -0.02 7.07
CA GLN A 187 -21.68 -0.71 8.21
C GLN A 187 -21.45 0.28 9.36
N ALA A 188 -21.75 -0.13 10.58
CA ALA A 188 -21.47 0.66 11.75
C ALA A 188 -19.96 0.92 11.87
N GLY A 189 -19.57 2.17 12.15
CA GLY A 189 -18.17 2.59 12.24
C GLY A 189 -17.48 2.85 10.89
N ALA A 190 -18.19 2.72 9.76
CA ALA A 190 -17.69 3.05 8.43
C ALA A 190 -18.45 4.25 7.83
N HIS A 191 -17.76 5.03 7.00
CA HIS A 191 -18.40 6.01 6.15
C HIS A 191 -19.11 5.30 4.98
N HIS A 192 -20.40 5.62 4.73
CA HIS A 192 -21.09 5.15 3.56
C HIS A 192 -20.82 6.10 2.38
N GLY A 193 -20.05 5.64 1.41
CA GLY A 193 -19.67 6.44 0.24
C GLY A 193 -18.20 6.28 -0.15
N TYR A 194 -17.74 7.16 -1.00
CA TYR A 194 -16.34 7.21 -1.45
C TYR A 194 -15.46 7.98 -0.45
N VAL A 195 -14.16 7.67 -0.42
CA VAL A 195 -13.18 8.28 0.49
C VAL A 195 -13.14 9.81 0.39
N GLN A 196 -13.27 10.39 -0.80
CA GLN A 196 -13.28 11.84 -0.98
C GLN A 196 -14.48 12.51 -0.31
N GLN A 197 -15.60 11.80 -0.12
CA GLN A 197 -16.78 12.30 0.58
C GLN A 197 -16.60 12.30 2.10
N ALA A 198 -15.66 11.49 2.62
CA ALA A 198 -15.32 11.46 4.03
C ALA A 198 -14.32 12.54 4.44
N LEU A 199 -13.64 13.20 3.49
CA LEU A 199 -12.62 14.21 3.75
C LEU A 199 -13.08 15.37 4.65
N PRO A 200 -14.27 15.97 4.45
CA PRO A 200 -14.73 17.05 5.34
C PRO A 200 -14.81 16.61 6.81
N GLY A 201 -15.13 15.33 7.06
CA GLY A 201 -15.25 14.78 8.42
C GLY A 201 -13.92 14.69 9.17
N ILE A 202 -12.79 14.65 8.48
CA ILE A 202 -11.45 14.66 9.10
C ILE A 202 -10.85 16.06 9.17
N ALA A 203 -11.55 17.09 8.65
CA ALA A 203 -11.15 18.49 8.64
C ALA A 203 -9.66 18.65 8.23
N PRO A 204 -9.32 18.53 6.94
CA PRO A 204 -7.94 18.71 6.47
C PRO A 204 -7.42 20.11 6.82
N ASP A 205 -6.17 20.17 7.32
CA ASP A 205 -5.56 21.41 7.80
C ASP A 205 -4.17 21.60 7.16
N PRO A 206 -3.99 22.61 6.29
CA PRO A 206 -2.72 22.89 5.63
C PRO A 206 -1.55 23.16 6.59
N ALA A 207 -1.82 23.59 7.82
CA ALA A 207 -0.79 23.86 8.81
C ALA A 207 -0.31 22.59 9.54
N ARG A 208 -1.06 21.49 9.44
CA ARG A 208 -0.81 20.27 10.19
C ARG A 208 -0.52 19.04 9.32
N ASP A 209 -1.13 18.99 8.13
CA ASP A 209 -1.30 17.75 7.40
C ASP A 209 -0.29 17.56 6.27
N ILE A 210 0.18 16.33 6.14
CA ILE A 210 0.75 15.80 4.90
C ILE A 210 -0.12 14.63 4.47
N ALA A 211 -0.65 14.70 3.25
CA ALA A 211 -1.52 13.68 2.69
C ALA A 211 -0.75 12.72 1.77
N TYR A 212 -1.08 11.43 1.85
CA TYR A 212 -0.61 10.37 0.98
C TYR A 212 -1.81 9.70 0.31
N LEU A 213 -1.85 9.69 -1.01
CA LEU A 213 -2.93 9.15 -1.82
C LEU A 213 -2.41 7.98 -2.66
N CYS A 214 -2.98 6.78 -2.50
CA CYS A 214 -2.50 5.61 -3.23
C CYS A 214 -3.64 4.69 -3.66
N GLY A 215 -3.62 4.25 -4.93
CA GLY A 215 -4.59 3.29 -5.46
C GLY A 215 -5.21 3.71 -6.80
N ASN A 216 -6.52 3.56 -6.91
CA ASN A 216 -7.26 3.87 -8.13
C ASN A 216 -7.00 5.30 -8.62
N PRO A 217 -6.64 5.52 -9.91
CA PRO A 217 -6.32 6.85 -10.45
C PRO A 217 -7.42 7.89 -10.23
N ASP A 218 -8.69 7.53 -10.42
CA ASP A 218 -9.82 8.46 -10.27
C ASP A 218 -10.00 8.87 -8.80
N MET A 219 -9.80 7.95 -7.86
CA MET A 219 -9.81 8.26 -6.43
C MET A 219 -8.67 9.20 -6.07
N VAL A 220 -7.46 8.92 -6.57
CA VAL A 220 -6.28 9.76 -6.29
C VAL A 220 -6.50 11.18 -6.82
N ASP A 221 -7.04 11.34 -8.04
CA ASP A 221 -7.32 12.66 -8.62
C ASP A 221 -8.43 13.39 -7.86
N ALA A 222 -9.53 12.72 -7.54
CA ALA A 222 -10.63 13.32 -6.79
C ALA A 222 -10.19 13.79 -5.39
N CYS A 223 -9.43 12.97 -4.66
CA CYS A 223 -8.89 13.36 -3.35
C CYS A 223 -7.84 14.47 -3.45
N PHE A 224 -7.00 14.45 -4.49
CA PHE A 224 -6.02 15.51 -4.73
C PHE A 224 -6.69 16.86 -4.93
N GLU A 225 -7.70 16.94 -5.80
CA GLU A 225 -8.42 18.20 -6.05
C GLU A 225 -9.21 18.64 -4.81
N ALA A 226 -9.81 17.71 -4.06
CA ALA A 226 -10.52 18.04 -2.82
C ALA A 226 -9.56 18.63 -1.77
N LEU A 227 -8.42 17.97 -1.49
CA LEU A 227 -7.43 18.46 -0.52
C LEU A 227 -6.80 19.79 -0.91
N LYS A 228 -6.55 19.98 -2.21
CA LYS A 228 -6.09 21.25 -2.75
C LYS A 228 -7.14 22.36 -2.57
N GLY A 229 -8.43 22.01 -2.74
CA GLY A 229 -9.55 22.91 -2.48
C GLY A 229 -9.65 23.33 -1.01
N GLU A 230 -9.28 22.46 -0.07
CA GLU A 230 -9.15 22.75 1.37
C GLU A 230 -7.85 23.52 1.70
N GLY A 231 -7.04 23.87 0.71
CA GLY A 231 -5.86 24.70 0.86
C GLY A 231 -4.55 23.94 1.11
N LEU A 232 -4.51 22.61 1.04
CA LEU A 232 -3.25 21.88 1.18
C LEU A 232 -2.31 22.21 0.01
N PRO A 233 -1.07 22.64 0.27
CA PRO A 233 -0.07 22.86 -0.76
C PRO A 233 0.27 21.58 -1.52
N ILE A 234 0.49 21.68 -2.83
CA ILE A 234 0.81 20.53 -3.67
C ILE A 234 1.97 19.66 -3.11
N PRO A 235 3.07 20.23 -2.57
CA PRO A 235 4.15 19.41 -1.99
C PRO A 235 3.74 18.61 -0.75
N GLN A 236 2.64 18.98 -0.09
CA GLN A 236 2.08 18.24 1.04
C GLN A 236 1.10 17.13 0.60
N ILE A 237 0.80 17.01 -0.70
CA ILE A 237 -0.08 15.97 -1.23
C ILE A 237 0.74 15.02 -2.09
N ARG A 238 1.21 13.93 -1.49
CA ARG A 238 1.99 12.88 -2.14
C ARG A 238 1.07 11.82 -2.72
N ARG A 239 1.34 11.35 -3.93
CA ARG A 239 0.41 10.47 -4.63
C ARG A 239 1.11 9.42 -5.48
N GLU A 240 0.50 8.23 -5.51
CA GLU A 240 0.89 7.12 -6.37
C GLU A 240 -0.37 6.48 -6.96
N LYS A 241 -0.44 6.40 -8.30
CA LYS A 241 -1.58 5.83 -9.00
C LYS A 241 -1.27 4.39 -9.42
N TYR A 242 -2.17 3.48 -9.08
CA TYR A 242 -2.07 2.09 -9.51
C TYR A 242 -2.88 1.89 -10.78
N VAL A 243 -2.17 1.80 -11.92
CA VAL A 243 -2.79 1.56 -13.21
C VAL A 243 -2.78 0.06 -13.48
N SER A 244 -3.97 -0.53 -13.58
CA SER A 244 -4.11 -1.92 -14.01
C SER A 244 -3.89 -2.01 -15.51
N SER A 245 -2.90 -2.78 -15.96
CA SER A 245 -2.69 -3.11 -17.37
C SER A 245 -3.01 -4.58 -17.60
N LYS A 246 -3.78 -4.83 -18.67
CA LYS A 246 -4.03 -6.19 -19.16
C LYS A 246 -2.76 -6.81 -19.73
#